data_e9076d7f2b5115ec92fb82c9b09cc06b
#
_entry.id   e9076d7f2b5115ec92fb82c9b09cc06b
#
_cell.length_a   1.000
_cell.length_b   1.000
_cell.length_c   1.000
_cell.angle_alpha   90.00
_cell.angle_beta   90.00
_cell.angle_gamma   90.00
#
_symmetry.space_group_name_H-M   'P 1'
#
loop_
_entity.id
_entity.type
_entity.pdbx_description
1 polymer ?
#
loop_
_entity_poly.entity_id
_entity_poly.type
_entity_poly.pdbx_seq_one_letter_code
_entity_poly.pdbx_strand_id
1 'polypeptide(L)'
;MNRLLVACAALIALVSGGAQSDPLAARSKGRPDAPITLYEMSDFQCPYCRAFALGTMPVLEQEYIGTGKVRLVYINLPLTSLHPNARAAAQVALCAARQDRFWAMHDLLFRHQDEWAKLPKPSGVLLALGDSAHLDHAALDACVTANATAPEVDADAARARRAGAVSTPTFYIEGGLLEGAAPVTVFRAVLDSIYRAKTGR
;
A
#
# COMPACT_ATOMS: atom_id res chain seq x y z
N MET A 1 40.00 12.87 -61.10
CA MET A 1 39.93 13.53 -59.78
C MET A 1 38.60 13.18 -59.14
N ASN A 2 38.57 12.05 -58.37
CA ASN A 2 37.37 11.51 -57.73
C ASN A 2 37.26 12.13 -56.31
N ARG A 3 36.20 12.86 -56.06
CA ARG A 3 35.83 13.30 -54.70
C ARG A 3 34.87 12.30 -54.10
N LEU A 4 35.35 11.47 -53.14
CA LEU A 4 34.48 10.67 -52.27
C LEU A 4 33.78 11.60 -51.25
N LEU A 5 32.45 11.62 -51.31
CA LEU A 5 31.60 12.21 -50.29
C LEU A 5 31.34 11.12 -49.22
N VAL A 6 31.92 11.33 -48.01
CA VAL A 6 31.64 10.50 -46.83
C VAL A 6 30.40 11.08 -46.17
N ALA A 7 29.29 10.36 -46.26
CA ALA A 7 28.07 10.71 -45.50
C ALA A 7 28.17 10.17 -44.06
N CYS A 8 28.34 11.05 -43.09
CA CYS A 8 28.21 10.72 -41.68
C CYS A 8 26.72 10.60 -41.32
N ALA A 9 26.23 9.37 -41.20
CA ALA A 9 24.93 9.12 -40.61
C ALA A 9 25.03 9.22 -39.07
N ALA A 10 24.50 10.30 -38.50
CA ALA A 10 24.37 10.46 -37.05
C ALA A 10 23.23 9.55 -36.56
N LEU A 11 23.58 8.46 -35.83
CA LEU A 11 22.63 7.67 -35.08
C LEU A 11 22.15 8.47 -33.88
N ILE A 12 20.93 9.01 -33.93
CA ILE A 12 20.25 9.58 -32.76
C ILE A 12 19.70 8.39 -31.97
N ALA A 13 20.39 8.02 -30.87
CA ALA A 13 19.89 7.08 -29.90
C ALA A 13 18.73 7.75 -29.15
N LEU A 14 17.51 7.35 -29.44
CA LEU A 14 16.33 7.66 -28.64
C LEU A 14 16.50 6.98 -27.27
N VAL A 15 16.97 7.75 -26.28
CA VAL A 15 16.90 7.34 -24.88
C VAL A 15 15.43 7.40 -24.47
N SER A 16 14.75 6.27 -24.57
CA SER A 16 13.43 6.10 -23.98
C SER A 16 13.60 6.20 -22.47
N GLY A 17 13.36 7.38 -21.90
CA GLY A 17 13.25 7.57 -20.48
C GLY A 17 12.06 6.77 -19.97
N GLY A 18 12.30 5.55 -19.47
CA GLY A 18 11.29 4.76 -18.80
C GLY A 18 10.79 5.56 -17.59
N ALA A 19 9.51 5.96 -17.62
CA ALA A 19 8.85 6.52 -16.46
C ALA A 19 9.05 5.52 -15.31
N GLN A 20 9.77 5.90 -14.27
CA GLN A 20 9.91 5.08 -13.07
C GLN A 20 8.51 4.88 -12.51
N SER A 21 8.02 3.64 -12.54
CA SER A 21 6.74 3.29 -11.96
C SER A 21 6.78 3.61 -10.46
N ASP A 22 5.75 4.31 -9.97
CA ASP A 22 5.60 4.58 -8.54
C ASP A 22 5.57 3.24 -7.77
N PRO A 23 6.57 2.95 -6.91
CA PRO A 23 6.64 1.67 -6.19
C PRO A 23 5.46 1.46 -5.23
N LEU A 24 4.68 2.50 -4.98
CA LEU A 24 3.48 2.46 -4.14
C LEU A 24 2.18 2.32 -4.95
N ALA A 25 2.25 2.37 -6.29
CA ALA A 25 1.05 2.34 -7.14
C ALA A 25 0.17 1.11 -6.89
N ALA A 26 0.76 -0.09 -6.82
CA ALA A 26 0.03 -1.34 -6.61
C ALA A 26 -0.74 -1.40 -5.26
N ARG A 27 -0.36 -0.57 -4.30
CA ARG A 27 -0.98 -0.45 -2.97
C ARG A 27 -1.56 0.94 -2.71
N SER A 28 -1.95 1.60 -3.79
CA SER A 28 -2.70 2.86 -3.77
C SER A 28 -4.12 2.65 -4.29
N LYS A 29 -5.08 3.40 -3.76
CA LYS A 29 -6.44 3.53 -4.28
C LYS A 29 -6.73 4.98 -4.62
N GLY A 30 -7.54 5.22 -5.64
CA GLY A 30 -7.89 6.56 -6.10
C GLY A 30 -6.97 7.08 -7.20
N ARG A 31 -7.24 8.29 -7.63
CA ARG A 31 -6.52 8.92 -8.74
C ARG A 31 -5.10 9.34 -8.31
N PRO A 32 -4.07 9.12 -9.14
CA PRO A 32 -2.70 9.56 -8.83
C PRO A 32 -2.57 11.07 -8.62
N ASP A 33 -3.43 11.85 -9.27
CA ASP A 33 -3.48 13.31 -9.25
C ASP A 33 -4.53 13.87 -8.27
N ALA A 34 -5.06 13.05 -7.36
CA ALA A 34 -5.98 13.50 -6.33
C ALA A 34 -5.33 14.62 -5.47
N PRO A 35 -6.09 15.68 -5.11
CA PRO A 35 -5.53 16.84 -4.39
C PRO A 35 -5.03 16.49 -2.98
N ILE A 36 -5.49 15.38 -2.40
CA ILE A 36 -5.08 14.92 -1.07
C ILE A 36 -4.47 13.53 -1.19
N THR A 37 -3.29 13.31 -0.58
CA THR A 37 -2.76 11.98 -0.37
C THR A 37 -2.86 11.61 1.10
N LEU A 38 -3.54 10.50 1.36
CA LEU A 38 -3.69 9.88 2.67
C LEU A 38 -2.78 8.65 2.75
N TYR A 39 -1.74 8.69 3.57
CA TYR A 39 -0.91 7.53 3.84
C TYR A 39 -1.43 6.82 5.08
N GLU A 40 -1.83 5.56 4.94
CA GLU A 40 -2.22 4.68 6.04
C GLU A 40 -1.01 3.83 6.45
N MET A 41 -0.46 4.06 7.64
CA MET A 41 0.59 3.26 8.26
C MET A 41 -0.09 2.19 9.10
N SER A 42 -0.06 0.95 8.63
CA SER A 42 -0.97 -0.09 9.10
C SER A 42 -0.26 -1.43 9.34
N ASP A 43 -0.87 -2.26 10.16
CA ASP A 43 -0.41 -3.58 10.57
C ASP A 43 -1.55 -4.58 10.38
N PHE A 44 -1.34 -5.59 9.55
CA PHE A 44 -2.38 -6.57 9.23
C PHE A 44 -2.85 -7.38 10.43
N GLN A 45 -2.04 -7.50 11.50
CA GLN A 45 -2.43 -8.22 12.71
C GLN A 45 -3.07 -7.32 13.77
N CYS A 46 -3.02 -5.98 13.60
CA CYS A 46 -3.60 -5.03 14.54
C CYS A 46 -5.13 -5.04 14.47
N PRO A 47 -5.85 -5.22 15.61
CA PRO A 47 -7.31 -5.23 15.61
C PRO A 47 -7.91 -3.86 15.29
N TYR A 48 -7.23 -2.76 15.61
CA TYR A 48 -7.67 -1.41 15.27
C TYR A 48 -7.50 -1.11 13.77
N CYS A 49 -6.47 -1.66 13.12
CA CYS A 49 -6.33 -1.60 11.66
C CYS A 49 -7.46 -2.37 10.97
N ARG A 50 -7.82 -3.55 11.49
CA ARG A 50 -9.00 -4.30 11.03
C ARG A 50 -10.28 -3.49 11.17
N ALA A 51 -10.50 -2.85 12.33
CA ALA A 51 -11.69 -2.04 12.55
C ALA A 51 -11.78 -0.87 11.57
N PHE A 52 -10.67 -0.21 11.26
CA PHE A 52 -10.61 0.81 10.22
C PHE A 52 -10.90 0.22 8.84
N ALA A 53 -10.20 -0.84 8.44
CA ALA A 53 -10.31 -1.43 7.11
C ALA A 53 -11.72 -1.95 6.78
N LEU A 54 -12.43 -2.52 7.78
CA LEU A 54 -13.77 -3.09 7.59
C LEU A 54 -14.90 -2.09 7.86
N GLY A 55 -14.64 -1.03 8.61
CA GLY A 55 -15.68 -0.08 9.04
C GLY A 55 -15.55 1.29 8.38
N THR A 56 -14.44 1.98 8.59
CA THR A 56 -14.26 3.37 8.14
C THR A 56 -13.85 3.46 6.66
N MET A 57 -12.92 2.61 6.22
CA MET A 57 -12.34 2.65 4.88
C MET A 57 -13.38 2.53 3.75
N PRO A 58 -14.41 1.66 3.81
CA PRO A 58 -15.44 1.60 2.75
C PRO A 58 -16.19 2.91 2.56
N VAL A 59 -16.42 3.66 3.64
CA VAL A 59 -17.06 4.98 3.56
C VAL A 59 -16.12 5.99 2.89
N LEU A 60 -14.83 5.98 3.27
CA LEU A 60 -13.84 6.85 2.64
C LEU A 60 -13.63 6.51 1.16
N GLU A 61 -13.73 5.23 0.79
CA GLU A 61 -13.69 4.81 -0.62
C GLU A 61 -14.86 5.43 -1.41
N GLN A 62 -16.06 5.39 -0.87
CA GLN A 62 -17.24 5.93 -1.53
C GLN A 62 -17.21 7.47 -1.62
N GLU A 63 -16.87 8.15 -0.51
CA GLU A 63 -17.06 9.60 -0.39
C GLU A 63 -15.86 10.43 -0.90
N TYR A 64 -14.64 9.86 -0.85
CA TYR A 64 -13.41 10.61 -1.12
C TYR A 64 -12.53 9.98 -2.20
N ILE A 65 -12.30 8.67 -2.15
CA ILE A 65 -11.37 8.01 -3.07
C ILE A 65 -12.04 7.84 -4.43
N GLY A 66 -13.24 7.27 -4.47
CA GLY A 66 -14.02 7.09 -5.69
C GLY A 66 -14.44 8.41 -6.36
N THR A 67 -14.55 9.49 -5.59
CA THR A 67 -14.84 10.83 -6.11
C THR A 67 -13.58 11.59 -6.58
N GLY A 68 -12.39 10.99 -6.43
CA GLY A 68 -11.13 11.57 -6.87
C GLY A 68 -10.59 12.68 -5.97
N LYS A 69 -11.13 12.88 -4.76
CA LYS A 69 -10.65 13.86 -3.79
C LYS A 69 -9.40 13.39 -3.05
N VAL A 70 -9.29 12.08 -2.82
CA VAL A 70 -8.23 11.46 -2.03
C VAL A 70 -7.60 10.29 -2.78
N ARG A 71 -6.27 10.23 -2.73
CA ARG A 71 -5.48 9.04 -3.02
C ARG A 71 -5.08 8.41 -1.69
N LEU A 72 -5.49 7.16 -1.43
CA LEU A 72 -5.06 6.36 -0.30
C LEU A 72 -3.81 5.56 -0.69
N VAL A 73 -2.79 5.54 0.18
CA VAL A 73 -1.56 4.77 0.01
C VAL A 73 -1.32 3.95 1.27
N TYR A 74 -1.25 2.63 1.13
CA TYR A 74 -0.96 1.72 2.24
C TYR A 74 0.54 1.60 2.49
N ILE A 75 0.97 1.77 3.74
CA ILE A 75 2.36 1.65 4.20
C ILE A 75 2.43 0.62 5.33
N ASN A 76 3.24 -0.42 5.17
CA ASN A 76 3.38 -1.44 6.19
C ASN A 76 4.14 -0.92 7.43
N LEU A 77 3.54 -1.07 8.60
CA LEU A 77 4.18 -0.81 9.90
C LEU A 77 3.94 -2.00 10.84
N PRO A 78 4.55 -3.18 10.58
CA PRO A 78 4.37 -4.33 11.44
C PRO A 78 5.01 -4.10 12.80
N LEU A 79 4.20 -4.13 13.87
CA LEU A 79 4.63 -3.97 15.26
C LEU A 79 4.97 -5.36 15.84
N THR A 80 6.04 -5.99 15.36
CA THR A 80 6.36 -7.40 15.60
C THR A 80 6.57 -7.79 17.06
N SER A 81 6.84 -6.83 17.94
CA SER A 81 6.90 -7.06 19.40
C SER A 81 5.52 -7.33 20.00
N LEU A 82 4.45 -6.83 19.40
CA LEU A 82 3.05 -7.02 19.81
C LEU A 82 2.33 -8.02 18.92
N HIS A 83 2.69 -8.05 17.64
CA HIS A 83 2.03 -8.76 16.56
C HIS A 83 3.05 -9.66 15.80
N PRO A 84 3.35 -10.85 16.31
CA PRO A 84 4.45 -11.69 15.79
C PRO A 84 4.25 -12.11 14.32
N ASN A 85 3.02 -12.20 13.84
CA ASN A 85 2.68 -12.61 12.47
C ASN A 85 2.51 -11.42 11.49
N ALA A 86 2.55 -10.19 11.98
CA ALA A 86 2.32 -8.99 11.16
C ALA A 86 3.28 -8.88 9.97
N ARG A 87 4.56 -9.23 10.21
CA ARG A 87 5.58 -9.18 9.14
C ARG A 87 5.29 -10.20 8.04
N ALA A 88 4.89 -11.42 8.39
CA ALA A 88 4.54 -12.45 7.42
C ALA A 88 3.33 -12.03 6.58
N ALA A 89 2.29 -11.49 7.21
CA ALA A 89 1.11 -10.97 6.50
C ALA A 89 1.47 -9.81 5.56
N ALA A 90 2.33 -8.87 5.99
CA ALA A 90 2.82 -7.79 5.15
C ALA A 90 3.59 -8.29 3.92
N GLN A 91 4.45 -9.31 4.10
CA GLN A 91 5.18 -9.92 2.98
C GLN A 91 4.24 -10.57 1.97
N VAL A 92 3.24 -11.33 2.45
CA VAL A 92 2.23 -11.96 1.58
C VAL A 92 1.43 -10.92 0.81
N ALA A 93 1.01 -9.82 1.45
CA ALA A 93 0.31 -8.73 0.78
C ALA A 93 1.15 -8.05 -0.31
N LEU A 94 2.46 -7.87 -0.06
CA LEU A 94 3.37 -7.32 -1.07
C LEU A 94 3.68 -8.32 -2.19
N CYS A 95 3.73 -9.63 -1.90
CA CYS A 95 3.82 -10.65 -2.95
C CYS A 95 2.55 -10.64 -3.83
N ALA A 96 1.37 -10.42 -3.24
CA ALA A 96 0.12 -10.23 -3.98
C ALA A 96 0.14 -8.93 -4.83
N ALA A 97 0.79 -7.87 -4.35
CA ALA A 97 0.99 -6.64 -5.11
C ALA A 97 1.75 -6.86 -6.43
N ARG A 98 2.68 -7.80 -6.46
CA ARG A 98 3.42 -8.18 -7.69
C ARG A 98 2.55 -8.88 -8.73
N GLN A 99 1.34 -9.27 -8.35
CA GLN A 99 0.32 -9.87 -9.22
C GLN A 99 -0.91 -8.95 -9.36
N ASP A 100 -0.78 -7.65 -9.05
CA ASP A 100 -1.85 -6.66 -9.07
C ASP A 100 -3.07 -7.02 -8.20
N ARG A 101 -2.83 -7.76 -7.09
CA ARG A 101 -3.85 -8.27 -6.16
C ARG A 101 -3.67 -7.79 -4.72
N PHE A 102 -2.91 -6.71 -4.51
CA PHE A 102 -2.69 -6.19 -3.15
C PHE A 102 -3.99 -5.98 -2.38
N TRP A 103 -4.96 -5.27 -2.96
CA TRP A 103 -6.19 -4.92 -2.26
C TRP A 103 -7.11 -6.11 -2.02
N ALA A 104 -7.14 -7.08 -2.94
CA ALA A 104 -7.87 -8.33 -2.72
C ALA A 104 -7.28 -9.10 -1.54
N MET A 105 -5.95 -9.19 -1.46
CA MET A 105 -5.26 -9.84 -0.35
C MET A 105 -5.40 -9.05 0.96
N HIS A 106 -5.30 -7.72 0.91
CA HIS A 106 -5.54 -6.83 2.05
C HIS A 106 -6.90 -7.09 2.71
N ASP A 107 -7.95 -7.13 1.90
CA ASP A 107 -9.30 -7.33 2.40
C ASP A 107 -9.49 -8.71 3.03
N LEU A 108 -8.89 -9.75 2.44
CA LEU A 108 -8.93 -11.12 2.97
C LEU A 108 -8.13 -11.22 4.27
N LEU A 109 -6.93 -10.63 4.34
CA LEU A 109 -6.13 -10.64 5.55
C LEU A 109 -6.88 -10.03 6.75
N PHE A 110 -7.57 -8.91 6.56
CA PHE A 110 -8.34 -8.30 7.63
C PHE A 110 -9.65 -9.05 7.94
N ARG A 111 -10.37 -9.53 6.94
CA ARG A 111 -11.61 -10.31 7.17
C ARG A 111 -11.33 -11.60 7.95
N HIS A 112 -10.27 -12.29 7.61
CA HIS A 112 -9.89 -13.57 8.21
C HIS A 112 -8.81 -13.44 9.29
N GLN A 113 -8.60 -12.24 9.85
CA GLN A 113 -7.55 -11.98 10.83
C GLN A 113 -7.58 -12.95 12.01
N ASP A 114 -8.77 -13.33 12.50
CA ASP A 114 -8.92 -14.24 13.63
C ASP A 114 -8.42 -15.66 13.32
N GLU A 115 -8.37 -16.05 12.05
CA GLU A 115 -7.97 -17.40 11.60
C GLU A 115 -6.45 -17.57 11.57
N TRP A 116 -5.70 -16.50 11.35
CA TRP A 116 -4.23 -16.56 11.19
C TRP A 116 -3.43 -15.82 12.25
N ALA A 117 -4.01 -14.76 12.84
CA ALA A 117 -3.24 -13.81 13.68
C ALA A 117 -2.62 -14.48 14.92
N LYS A 118 -3.27 -15.51 15.48
CA LYS A 118 -2.81 -16.21 16.70
C LYS A 118 -2.12 -17.54 16.44
N LEU A 119 -1.94 -17.93 15.18
CA LEU A 119 -1.30 -19.20 14.84
C LEU A 119 0.22 -19.13 15.09
N PRO A 120 0.83 -20.19 15.62
CA PRO A 120 2.29 -20.27 15.72
C PRO A 120 2.99 -20.28 14.35
N LYS A 121 2.32 -20.78 13.31
CA LYS A 121 2.79 -20.87 11.92
C LYS A 121 1.65 -20.53 10.96
N PRO A 122 1.45 -19.25 10.62
CA PRO A 122 0.31 -18.82 9.81
C PRO A 122 0.46 -19.08 8.30
N SER A 123 1.64 -19.48 7.82
CA SER A 123 1.97 -19.55 6.39
C SER A 123 0.96 -20.30 5.55
N GLY A 124 0.47 -21.47 6.02
CA GLY A 124 -0.52 -22.26 5.27
C GLY A 124 -1.85 -21.52 5.08
N VAL A 125 -2.33 -20.83 6.13
CA VAL A 125 -3.57 -20.04 6.04
C VAL A 125 -3.34 -18.81 5.15
N LEU A 126 -2.21 -18.14 5.29
CA LEU A 126 -1.89 -16.96 4.48
C LEU A 126 -1.79 -17.28 2.98
N LEU A 127 -1.21 -18.45 2.62
CA LEU A 127 -1.16 -18.92 1.23
C LEU A 127 -2.56 -19.28 0.71
N ALA A 128 -3.39 -19.95 1.52
CA ALA A 128 -4.77 -20.28 1.15
C ALA A 128 -5.64 -19.02 0.92
N LEU A 129 -5.39 -17.93 1.66
CA LEU A 129 -6.02 -16.64 1.38
C LEU A 129 -5.57 -16.08 0.01
N GLY A 130 -4.33 -16.37 -0.41
CA GLY A 130 -3.86 -16.05 -1.75
C GLY A 130 -4.66 -16.74 -2.85
N ASP A 131 -4.99 -18.02 -2.66
CA ASP A 131 -5.88 -18.76 -3.58
C ASP A 131 -7.26 -18.10 -3.68
N SER A 132 -7.80 -17.67 -2.53
CA SER A 132 -9.07 -16.94 -2.46
C SER A 132 -8.99 -15.56 -3.13
N ALA A 133 -7.81 -14.95 -3.17
CA ALA A 133 -7.54 -13.71 -3.90
C ALA A 133 -7.29 -13.92 -5.41
N HIS A 134 -7.41 -15.16 -5.90
CA HIS A 134 -7.10 -15.56 -7.29
C HIS A 134 -5.66 -15.25 -7.71
N LEU A 135 -4.70 -15.49 -6.81
CA LEU A 135 -3.28 -15.42 -7.09
C LEU A 135 -2.77 -16.71 -7.74
N ASP A 136 -1.72 -16.59 -8.53
CA ASP A 136 -0.90 -17.75 -8.88
C ASP A 136 -0.22 -18.26 -7.61
N HIS A 137 -0.62 -19.45 -7.18
CA HIS A 137 -0.16 -20.07 -5.93
C HIS A 137 1.35 -20.30 -5.94
N ALA A 138 1.90 -20.82 -7.04
CA ALA A 138 3.31 -21.13 -7.13
C ALA A 138 4.18 -19.87 -7.09
N ALA A 139 3.76 -18.80 -7.77
CA ALA A 139 4.43 -17.51 -7.73
C ALA A 139 4.33 -16.85 -6.34
N LEU A 140 3.19 -16.99 -5.66
CA LEU A 140 3.01 -16.49 -4.29
C LEU A 140 3.93 -17.22 -3.32
N ASP A 141 3.91 -18.57 -3.34
CA ASP A 141 4.74 -19.41 -2.46
C ASP A 141 6.24 -19.14 -2.68
N ALA A 142 6.68 -19.09 -3.93
CA ALA A 142 8.07 -18.76 -4.27
C ALA A 142 8.49 -17.38 -3.73
N CYS A 143 7.62 -16.37 -3.88
CA CYS A 143 7.87 -15.02 -3.38
C CYS A 143 7.99 -14.97 -1.86
N VAL A 144 7.10 -15.66 -1.15
CA VAL A 144 7.06 -15.73 0.31
C VAL A 144 8.26 -16.52 0.85
N THR A 145 8.53 -17.70 0.29
CA THR A 145 9.65 -18.58 0.69
C THR A 145 11.00 -17.90 0.50
N ALA A 146 11.18 -17.16 -0.58
CA ALA A 146 12.37 -16.37 -0.86
C ALA A 146 12.49 -15.10 0.01
N ASN A 147 11.50 -14.76 0.85
CA ASN A 147 11.41 -13.48 1.55
C ASN A 147 11.58 -12.26 0.62
N ALA A 148 11.09 -12.38 -0.61
CA ALA A 148 11.42 -11.46 -1.70
C ALA A 148 10.93 -10.02 -1.46
N THR A 149 9.96 -9.81 -0.55
CA THR A 149 9.38 -8.50 -0.20
C THR A 149 9.81 -7.99 1.19
N ALA A 150 10.68 -8.75 1.89
CA ALA A 150 11.17 -8.34 3.22
C ALA A 150 11.83 -6.94 3.20
N PRO A 151 12.70 -6.58 2.22
CA PRO A 151 13.29 -5.24 2.16
C PRO A 151 12.25 -4.14 1.96
N GLU A 152 11.16 -4.42 1.24
CA GLU A 152 10.06 -3.46 1.03
C GLU A 152 9.29 -3.22 2.33
N VAL A 153 9.02 -4.27 3.12
CA VAL A 153 8.40 -4.14 4.45
C VAL A 153 9.27 -3.30 5.37
N ASP A 154 10.60 -3.53 5.37
CA ASP A 154 11.55 -2.77 6.19
C ASP A 154 11.63 -1.30 5.79
N ALA A 155 11.63 -1.03 4.49
CA ALA A 155 11.62 0.33 3.95
C ALA A 155 10.34 1.08 4.33
N ASP A 156 9.19 0.41 4.30
CA ASP A 156 7.91 0.97 4.73
C ASP A 156 7.90 1.29 6.23
N ALA A 157 8.28 0.34 7.06
CA ALA A 157 8.35 0.53 8.51
C ALA A 157 9.30 1.69 8.86
N ALA A 158 10.44 1.80 8.16
CA ALA A 158 11.36 2.92 8.35
C ALA A 158 10.74 4.24 7.90
N ARG A 159 10.00 4.26 6.77
CA ARG A 159 9.28 5.45 6.28
C ARG A 159 8.22 5.90 7.28
N ALA A 160 7.41 4.97 7.79
CA ALA A 160 6.37 5.24 8.77
C ALA A 160 6.95 5.85 10.06
N ARG A 161 8.02 5.26 10.60
CA ARG A 161 8.69 5.78 11.80
C ARG A 161 9.30 7.17 11.59
N ARG A 162 9.91 7.43 10.42
CA ARG A 162 10.42 8.78 10.08
C ARG A 162 9.30 9.82 9.98
N ALA A 163 8.09 9.41 9.59
CA ALA A 163 6.92 10.28 9.60
C ALA A 163 6.32 10.48 11.00
N GLY A 164 6.85 9.81 12.04
CA GLY A 164 6.42 9.93 13.43
C GLY A 164 5.40 8.88 13.87
N ALA A 165 5.06 7.88 13.03
CA ALA A 165 4.14 6.83 13.43
C ALA A 165 4.79 5.87 14.43
N VAL A 166 4.18 5.72 15.61
CA VAL A 166 4.61 4.82 16.70
C VAL A 166 3.55 3.76 17.03
N SER A 167 2.35 3.91 16.50
CA SER A 167 1.20 3.03 16.69
C SER A 167 0.49 2.76 15.36
N THR A 168 -0.45 1.81 15.34
CA THR A 168 -1.26 1.49 14.15
C THR A 168 -2.75 1.37 14.48
N PRO A 169 -3.62 1.81 13.54
CA PRO A 169 -3.28 2.56 12.35
C PRO A 169 -2.86 3.99 12.69
N THR A 170 -1.94 4.56 11.91
CA THR A 170 -1.63 5.99 11.93
C THR A 170 -1.74 6.51 10.52
N PHE A 171 -2.37 7.66 10.35
CA PHE A 171 -2.60 8.29 9.04
C PHE A 171 -1.77 9.58 8.95
N TYR A 172 -1.00 9.69 7.87
CA TYR A 172 -0.32 10.95 7.55
C TYR A 172 -1.09 11.66 6.43
N ILE A 173 -1.49 12.90 6.70
CA ILE A 173 -2.31 13.72 5.78
C ILE A 173 -1.73 15.13 5.78
N GLU A 174 -1.17 15.57 4.66
CA GLU A 174 -0.71 16.96 4.47
C GLU A 174 0.15 17.53 5.62
N GLY A 175 1.06 16.73 6.15
CA GLY A 175 1.96 17.14 7.24
C GLY A 175 1.45 16.87 8.65
N GLY A 176 0.17 16.46 8.82
CA GLY A 176 -0.42 16.09 10.09
C GLY A 176 -0.52 14.58 10.29
N LEU A 177 -0.53 14.13 11.55
CA LEU A 177 -0.80 12.74 11.94
C LEU A 177 -2.17 12.64 12.59
N LEU A 178 -2.92 11.60 12.20
CA LEU A 178 -4.14 11.16 12.87
C LEU A 178 -3.89 9.72 13.33
N GLU A 179 -3.90 9.49 14.65
CA GLU A 179 -3.59 8.20 15.25
C GLU A 179 -4.85 7.41 15.59
N GLY A 180 -4.75 6.08 15.46
CA GLY A 180 -5.80 5.13 15.80
C GLY A 180 -6.92 5.02 14.77
N ALA A 181 -7.85 4.08 15.03
CA ALA A 181 -9.04 3.87 14.21
C ALA A 181 -10.10 4.94 14.50
N ALA A 182 -9.80 6.19 14.14
CA ALA A 182 -10.70 7.31 14.35
C ALA A 182 -12.06 7.08 13.66
N PRO A 183 -13.16 7.60 14.22
CA PRO A 183 -14.47 7.55 13.59
C PRO A 183 -14.49 8.26 12.23
N VAL A 184 -15.35 7.83 11.32
CA VAL A 184 -15.49 8.44 9.98
C VAL A 184 -15.78 9.94 10.03
N THR A 185 -16.46 10.42 11.06
CA THR A 185 -16.74 11.85 11.28
C THR A 185 -15.48 12.69 11.43
N VAL A 186 -14.43 12.14 12.05
CA VAL A 186 -13.12 12.81 12.18
C VAL A 186 -12.44 12.89 10.83
N PHE A 187 -12.43 11.80 10.07
CA PHE A 187 -11.88 11.81 8.70
C PHE A 187 -12.61 12.80 7.80
N ARG A 188 -13.95 12.85 7.86
CA ARG A 188 -14.74 13.84 7.09
C ARG A 188 -14.33 15.27 7.45
N ALA A 189 -14.25 15.60 8.74
CA ALA A 189 -13.86 16.94 9.18
C ALA A 189 -12.47 17.34 8.67
N VAL A 190 -11.49 16.45 8.77
CA VAL A 190 -10.11 16.69 8.32
C VAL A 190 -10.04 16.80 6.80
N LEU A 191 -10.58 15.79 6.07
CA LEU A 191 -10.48 15.74 4.61
C LEU A 191 -11.25 16.87 3.92
N ASP A 192 -12.44 17.21 4.42
CA ASP A 192 -13.23 18.33 3.87
C ASP A 192 -12.54 19.67 4.13
N SER A 193 -11.92 19.86 5.30
CA SER A 193 -11.15 21.07 5.61
C SER A 193 -9.97 21.23 4.64
N ILE A 194 -9.18 20.17 4.47
CA ILE A 194 -8.03 20.18 3.57
C ILE A 194 -8.46 20.37 2.11
N TYR A 195 -9.54 19.67 1.70
CA TYR A 195 -10.04 19.76 0.33
C TYR A 195 -10.46 21.19 0.00
N ARG A 196 -11.23 21.85 0.89
CA ARG A 196 -11.61 23.27 0.71
C ARG A 196 -10.39 24.18 0.63
N ALA A 197 -9.41 24.00 1.51
CA ALA A 197 -8.19 24.81 1.50
C ALA A 197 -7.39 24.69 0.20
N LYS A 198 -7.35 23.48 -0.39
CA LYS A 198 -6.59 23.22 -1.63
C LYS A 198 -7.34 23.60 -2.90
N THR A 199 -8.66 23.56 -2.91
CA THR A 199 -9.45 23.71 -4.13
C THR A 199 -10.32 24.98 -4.17
N GLY A 200 -10.47 25.68 -3.05
CA GLY A 200 -11.36 26.83 -2.92
C GLY A 200 -12.86 26.48 -2.97
N ARG A 201 -13.23 25.22 -2.77
CA ARG A 201 -14.61 24.70 -2.90
C ARG A 201 -15.07 24.05 -1.63
#